data_cd8e68c23079a60a84c65062d6d62dde
#
_entry.id   cd8e68c23079a60a84c65062d6d62dde
#
_cell.length_a   1.000
_cell.length_b   1.000
_cell.length_c   1.000
_cell.angle_alpha   90.00
_cell.angle_beta   90.00
_cell.angle_gamma   90.00
#
_symmetry.space_group_name_H-M   'P 1'
#
loop_
_entity.id
_entity.type
_entity.pdbx_description
1 polymer ?
#
loop_
_entity_poly.entity_id
_entity_poly.type
_entity_poly.pdbx_seq_one_letter_code
_entity_poly.pdbx_strand_id
1 'polypeptide(L)'
;MPEQTISVALIGCGRIAGHHIRSIDAVSGVALIAVCDLEIEKAEAYGNEHAVPFYADYRAMLSDHPEIDTIAVITPSGMHYEHAMEMIEKFERNVIIEKPTFMRPEQLISAYDCADNVGVDIFPVFQNRYNKAVRRVKRALDDGELGDIRTVSVRLRWCRPQRYYDLAPWRGTFSHDGG
;
A
#
# COMPACT_ATOMS: atom_id res chain seq x y z
N MET A 1 3.68 -29.99 4.13
CA MET A 1 4.10 -29.30 2.89
C MET A 1 4.91 -28.11 3.34
N PRO A 2 6.02 -27.72 2.69
CA PRO A 2 6.69 -26.46 3.06
C PRO A 2 5.66 -25.33 2.92
N GLU A 3 5.58 -24.47 3.93
CA GLU A 3 4.77 -23.26 3.85
C GLU A 3 5.27 -22.44 2.65
N GLN A 4 4.38 -22.15 1.70
CA GLN A 4 4.73 -21.37 0.53
C GLN A 4 5.01 -19.94 1.01
N THR A 5 6.22 -19.46 0.78
CA THR A 5 6.60 -18.08 1.13
C THR A 5 5.95 -17.13 0.12
N ILE A 6 5.25 -16.13 0.61
CA ILE A 6 4.67 -15.04 -0.22
C ILE A 6 5.79 -14.07 -0.58
N SER A 7 6.00 -13.88 -1.87
CA SER A 7 7.03 -13.01 -2.43
C SER A 7 6.48 -11.62 -2.69
N VAL A 8 7.00 -10.61 -2.02
CA VAL A 8 6.51 -9.22 -2.10
C VAL A 8 7.56 -8.31 -2.72
N ALA A 9 7.16 -7.42 -3.62
CA ALA A 9 7.99 -6.31 -4.06
C ALA A 9 7.30 -4.96 -3.82
N LEU A 10 8.09 -3.89 -3.71
CA LEU A 10 7.61 -2.53 -3.50
C LEU A 10 7.75 -1.68 -4.77
N ILE A 11 6.68 -0.94 -5.11
CA ILE A 11 6.72 0.16 -6.08
C ILE A 11 6.52 1.47 -5.32
N GLY A 12 7.58 2.28 -5.26
CA GLY A 12 7.69 3.49 -4.46
C GLY A 12 8.58 3.29 -3.24
N CYS A 13 9.71 3.99 -3.18
CA CYS A 13 10.67 3.98 -2.08
C CYS A 13 10.64 5.29 -1.29
N GLY A 14 9.41 5.81 -1.08
CA GLY A 14 9.17 7.02 -0.32
C GLY A 14 9.21 6.78 1.19
N ARG A 15 8.78 7.79 1.95
CA ARG A 15 8.82 7.81 3.42
C ARG A 15 8.14 6.60 4.10
N ILE A 16 7.12 6.01 3.47
CA ILE A 16 6.37 4.89 4.07
C ILE A 16 6.99 3.53 3.77
N ALA A 17 7.91 3.43 2.79
CA ALA A 17 8.51 2.17 2.38
C ALA A 17 9.13 1.39 3.53
N GLY A 18 9.91 2.05 4.38
CA GLY A 18 10.50 1.40 5.55
C GLY A 18 9.49 0.85 6.57
N HIS A 19 8.22 1.33 6.59
CA HIS A 19 7.17 0.71 7.41
C HIS A 19 6.66 -0.58 6.77
N HIS A 20 6.49 -0.61 5.44
CA HIS A 20 6.11 -1.81 4.71
C HIS A 20 7.16 -2.90 4.85
N ILE A 21 8.43 -2.57 4.65
CA ILE A 21 9.54 -3.53 4.77
C ILE A 21 9.60 -4.12 6.18
N ARG A 22 9.55 -3.29 7.23
CA ARG A 22 9.48 -3.80 8.61
C ARG A 22 8.25 -4.68 8.88
N SER A 23 7.15 -4.43 8.21
CA SER A 23 5.94 -5.27 8.33
C SER A 23 6.13 -6.61 7.63
N ILE A 24 6.78 -6.62 6.47
CA ILE A 24 7.17 -7.84 5.75
C ILE A 24 8.10 -8.68 6.61
N ASP A 25 9.17 -8.09 7.14
CA ASP A 25 10.17 -8.76 7.99
C ASP A 25 9.56 -9.34 9.28
N ALA A 26 8.47 -8.74 9.77
CA ALA A 26 7.80 -9.18 11.00
C ALA A 26 6.83 -10.37 10.80
N VAL A 27 6.54 -10.74 9.57
CA VAL A 27 5.57 -11.81 9.25
C VAL A 27 6.31 -13.03 8.71
N SER A 28 6.21 -14.17 9.40
CA SER A 28 6.79 -15.42 8.91
C SER A 28 6.09 -15.86 7.62
N GLY A 29 6.85 -16.40 6.67
CA GLY A 29 6.31 -16.85 5.38
C GLY A 29 6.07 -15.71 4.38
N VAL A 30 6.58 -14.49 4.63
CA VAL A 30 6.59 -13.37 3.67
C VAL A 30 8.02 -12.90 3.48
N ALA A 31 8.43 -12.63 2.24
CA ALA A 31 9.77 -12.15 1.91
C ALA A 31 9.72 -10.94 0.98
N LEU A 32 10.57 -9.94 1.25
CA LEU A 32 10.84 -8.86 0.32
C LEU A 32 11.77 -9.40 -0.77
N ILE A 33 11.38 -9.26 -2.03
CA ILE A 33 12.15 -9.76 -3.19
C ILE A 33 12.89 -8.63 -3.89
N ALA A 34 12.23 -7.50 -4.12
CA ALA A 34 12.82 -6.37 -4.82
C ALA A 34 12.12 -5.05 -4.47
N VAL A 35 12.76 -3.93 -4.77
CA VAL A 35 12.20 -2.58 -4.62
C VAL A 35 12.37 -1.77 -5.90
N CYS A 36 11.42 -0.87 -6.17
CA CYS A 36 11.44 -0.03 -7.36
C CYS A 36 11.01 1.40 -7.04
N ASP A 37 11.72 2.38 -7.58
CA ASP A 37 11.35 3.81 -7.57
C ASP A 37 11.87 4.49 -8.83
N LEU A 38 11.13 5.45 -9.37
CA LEU A 38 11.58 6.26 -10.51
C LEU A 38 12.89 7.02 -10.22
N GLU A 39 13.07 7.44 -8.97
CA GLU A 39 14.33 7.98 -8.47
C GLU A 39 15.20 6.81 -8.00
N ILE A 40 16.07 6.31 -8.88
CA ILE A 40 16.84 5.08 -8.64
C ILE A 40 17.64 5.13 -7.33
N GLU A 41 18.11 6.30 -6.91
CA GLU A 41 18.87 6.47 -5.68
C GLU A 41 18.04 6.11 -4.43
N LYS A 42 16.72 6.30 -4.49
CA LYS A 42 15.80 5.87 -3.42
C LYS A 42 15.66 4.36 -3.38
N ALA A 43 15.51 3.73 -4.55
CA ALA A 43 15.42 2.27 -4.65
C ALA A 43 16.76 1.63 -4.22
N GLU A 44 17.88 2.18 -4.67
CA GLU A 44 19.24 1.73 -4.30
C GLU A 44 19.47 1.76 -2.79
N ALA A 45 19.05 2.85 -2.12
CA ALA A 45 19.20 2.97 -0.68
C ALA A 45 18.52 1.82 0.08
N TYR A 46 17.26 1.52 -0.25
CA TYR A 46 16.52 0.40 0.34
C TYR A 46 17.03 -0.96 -0.12
N GLY A 47 17.38 -1.11 -1.40
CA GLY A 47 17.94 -2.34 -1.94
C GLY A 47 19.23 -2.74 -1.23
N ASN A 48 20.13 -1.80 -1.02
CA ASN A 48 21.39 -2.03 -0.31
C ASN A 48 21.16 -2.30 1.20
N GLU A 49 20.25 -1.56 1.84
CA GLU A 49 19.93 -1.75 3.27
C GLU A 49 19.36 -3.15 3.56
N HIS A 50 18.51 -3.67 2.65
CA HIS A 50 17.82 -4.95 2.82
C HIS A 50 18.40 -6.10 1.99
N ALA A 51 19.51 -5.87 1.28
CA ALA A 51 20.18 -6.84 0.42
C ALA A 51 19.25 -7.48 -0.62
N VAL A 52 18.41 -6.65 -1.27
CA VAL A 52 17.51 -7.06 -2.35
C VAL A 52 17.78 -6.25 -3.63
N PRO A 53 17.47 -6.78 -4.82
CA PRO A 53 17.53 -6.05 -6.09
C PRO A 53 16.71 -4.76 -6.07
N PHE A 54 17.20 -3.76 -6.81
CA PHE A 54 16.52 -2.47 -6.93
C PHE A 54 16.42 -2.02 -8.39
N TYR A 55 15.34 -1.34 -8.73
CA TYR A 55 14.98 -1.01 -10.11
C TYR A 55 14.47 0.42 -10.23
N ALA A 56 14.69 1.03 -11.41
CA ALA A 56 14.02 2.28 -11.80
C ALA A 56 12.70 2.03 -12.56
N ASP A 57 12.53 0.82 -13.09
CA ASP A 57 11.34 0.39 -13.83
C ASP A 57 10.80 -0.92 -13.25
N TYR A 58 9.56 -0.89 -12.77
CA TYR A 58 8.91 -2.06 -12.19
C TYR A 58 8.60 -3.15 -13.23
N ARG A 59 8.54 -2.81 -14.53
CA ARG A 59 8.34 -3.82 -15.58
C ARG A 59 9.59 -4.68 -15.74
N ALA A 60 10.77 -4.05 -15.68
CA ALA A 60 12.03 -4.76 -15.64
C ALA A 60 12.13 -5.63 -14.37
N MET A 61 11.79 -5.07 -13.21
CA MET A 61 11.74 -5.81 -11.95
C MET A 61 10.87 -7.07 -12.05
N LEU A 62 9.66 -6.96 -12.58
CA LEU A 62 8.73 -8.11 -12.73
C LEU A 62 9.17 -9.11 -13.79
N SER A 63 9.88 -8.66 -14.83
CA SER A 63 10.49 -9.54 -15.83
C SER A 63 11.61 -10.38 -15.24
N ASP A 64 12.44 -9.79 -14.39
CA ASP A 64 13.58 -10.45 -13.76
C ASP A 64 13.16 -11.35 -12.59
N HIS A 65 12.01 -11.05 -11.96
CA HIS A 65 11.46 -11.72 -10.78
C HIS A 65 10.03 -12.21 -11.00
N PRO A 66 9.82 -13.22 -11.87
CA PRO A 66 8.48 -13.76 -12.13
C PRO A 66 7.85 -14.46 -10.92
N GLU A 67 8.65 -14.77 -9.89
CA GLU A 67 8.22 -15.37 -8.62
C GLU A 67 7.49 -14.40 -7.69
N ILE A 68 7.46 -13.10 -7.98
CA ILE A 68 6.79 -12.11 -7.13
C ILE A 68 5.27 -12.34 -7.20
N ASP A 69 4.67 -12.67 -6.05
CA ASP A 69 3.23 -12.93 -5.92
C ASP A 69 2.43 -11.63 -5.73
N THR A 70 3.00 -10.67 -5.01
CA THR A 70 2.29 -9.50 -4.50
C THR A 70 3.11 -8.24 -4.66
N ILE A 71 2.47 -7.17 -5.11
CA ILE A 71 3.10 -5.85 -5.27
C ILE A 71 2.51 -4.87 -4.25
N ALA A 72 3.36 -4.25 -3.45
CA ALA A 72 2.98 -3.13 -2.62
C ALA A 72 3.11 -1.82 -3.42
N VAL A 73 1.98 -1.24 -3.80
CA VAL A 73 1.87 0.04 -4.50
C VAL A 73 1.83 1.14 -3.44
N ILE A 74 2.96 1.83 -3.27
CA ILE A 74 3.15 2.88 -2.25
C ILE A 74 3.67 4.19 -2.85
N THR A 75 3.29 4.42 -4.10
CA THR A 75 3.54 5.62 -4.89
C THR A 75 2.66 6.80 -4.42
N PRO A 76 2.77 8.00 -5.00
CA PRO A 76 1.82 9.09 -4.74
C PRO A 76 0.37 8.67 -4.99
N SER A 77 -0.56 9.13 -4.16
CA SER A 77 -1.94 8.65 -4.13
C SER A 77 -2.67 8.70 -5.48
N GLY A 78 -2.43 9.74 -6.28
CA GLY A 78 -3.02 9.88 -7.61
C GLY A 78 -2.55 8.83 -8.63
N MET A 79 -1.46 8.12 -8.34
CA MET A 79 -0.91 7.07 -9.22
C MET A 79 -1.32 5.65 -8.81
N HIS A 80 -1.99 5.49 -7.68
CA HIS A 80 -2.34 4.16 -7.15
C HIS A 80 -3.18 3.36 -8.15
N TYR A 81 -4.15 4.02 -8.78
CA TYR A 81 -5.08 3.34 -9.70
C TYR A 81 -4.38 2.81 -10.93
N GLU A 82 -3.60 3.65 -11.62
CA GLU A 82 -2.90 3.24 -12.84
C GLU A 82 -1.90 2.11 -12.56
N HIS A 83 -1.13 2.23 -11.48
CA HIS A 83 -0.19 1.18 -11.10
C HIS A 83 -0.91 -0.12 -10.71
N ALA A 84 -1.98 -0.03 -9.90
CA ALA A 84 -2.73 -1.22 -9.49
C ALA A 84 -3.36 -1.93 -10.69
N MET A 85 -4.00 -1.17 -11.60
CA MET A 85 -4.60 -1.75 -12.80
C MET A 85 -3.57 -2.44 -13.67
N GLU A 86 -2.39 -1.85 -13.85
CA GLU A 86 -1.33 -2.49 -14.63
C GLU A 86 -0.83 -3.79 -13.97
N MET A 87 -0.69 -3.81 -12.62
CA MET A 87 -0.31 -5.03 -11.89
C MET A 87 -1.35 -6.12 -12.02
N ILE A 88 -2.62 -5.77 -11.96
CA ILE A 88 -3.75 -6.71 -12.06
C ILE A 88 -3.92 -7.22 -13.50
N GLU A 89 -4.10 -6.30 -14.47
CA GLU A 89 -4.47 -6.65 -15.84
C GLU A 89 -3.35 -7.31 -16.65
N LYS A 90 -2.11 -6.79 -16.47
CA LYS A 90 -0.99 -7.23 -17.32
C LYS A 90 -0.08 -8.24 -16.65
N PHE A 91 0.06 -8.14 -15.34
CA PHE A 91 1.00 -8.98 -14.60
C PHE A 91 0.30 -10.03 -13.73
N GLU A 92 -1.02 -9.95 -13.57
CA GLU A 92 -1.81 -10.89 -12.79
C GLU A 92 -1.26 -11.07 -11.37
N ARG A 93 -0.97 -9.94 -10.67
CA ARG A 93 -0.39 -9.92 -9.33
C ARG A 93 -1.37 -9.38 -8.30
N ASN A 94 -1.33 -9.96 -7.12
CA ASN A 94 -1.98 -9.38 -5.96
C ASN A 94 -1.39 -8.01 -5.65
N VAL A 95 -2.20 -7.09 -5.14
CA VAL A 95 -1.74 -5.74 -4.83
C VAL A 95 -2.07 -5.31 -3.41
N ILE A 96 -1.07 -4.81 -2.69
CA ILE A 96 -1.24 -4.07 -1.44
C ILE A 96 -1.19 -2.60 -1.81
N ILE A 97 -2.23 -1.81 -1.47
CA ILE A 97 -2.32 -0.42 -1.89
C ILE A 97 -2.41 0.49 -0.68
N GLU A 98 -1.51 1.49 -0.64
CA GLU A 98 -1.55 2.51 0.40
C GLU A 98 -2.83 3.37 0.33
N LYS A 99 -3.13 3.99 1.46
CA LYS A 99 -4.28 4.91 1.56
C LYS A 99 -3.95 6.27 0.89
N PRO A 100 -4.95 6.95 0.29
CA PRO A 100 -6.25 6.36 -0.07
C PRO A 100 -6.07 5.28 -1.14
N THR A 101 -6.91 4.25 -1.12
CA THR A 101 -6.79 3.16 -2.11
C THR A 101 -6.83 3.71 -3.52
N PHE A 102 -7.86 4.50 -3.83
CA PHE A 102 -7.99 5.24 -5.09
C PHE A 102 -8.60 6.62 -4.83
N MET A 103 -8.55 7.49 -5.83
CA MET A 103 -9.02 8.87 -5.73
C MET A 103 -10.51 9.03 -6.07
N ARG A 104 -11.13 8.04 -6.71
CA ARG A 104 -12.52 8.09 -7.20
C ARG A 104 -13.24 6.77 -6.94
N PRO A 105 -14.55 6.80 -6.58
CA PRO A 105 -15.34 5.58 -6.37
C PRO A 105 -15.37 4.65 -7.58
N GLU A 106 -15.42 5.20 -8.80
CA GLU A 106 -15.48 4.42 -10.05
C GLU A 106 -14.19 3.61 -10.26
N GLN A 107 -13.05 4.17 -9.85
CA GLN A 107 -11.76 3.47 -9.90
C GLN A 107 -11.76 2.25 -8.96
N LEU A 108 -12.40 2.38 -7.79
CA LEU A 108 -12.52 1.28 -6.85
C LEU A 108 -13.33 0.12 -7.44
N ILE A 109 -14.51 0.43 -7.99
CA ILE A 109 -15.39 -0.58 -8.63
C ILE A 109 -14.62 -1.28 -9.77
N SER A 110 -14.07 -0.50 -10.69
CA SER A 110 -13.34 -1.04 -11.85
C SER A 110 -12.15 -1.93 -11.45
N ALA A 111 -11.40 -1.54 -10.41
CA ALA A 111 -10.24 -2.32 -9.99
C ALA A 111 -10.64 -3.65 -9.34
N TYR A 112 -11.69 -3.66 -8.50
CA TYR A 112 -12.17 -4.91 -7.90
C TYR A 112 -12.82 -5.83 -8.93
N ASP A 113 -13.63 -5.29 -9.86
CA ASP A 113 -14.20 -6.07 -10.96
C ASP A 113 -13.08 -6.72 -11.82
N CYS A 114 -12.00 -5.98 -12.08
CA CYS A 114 -10.86 -6.50 -12.81
C CYS A 114 -10.13 -7.60 -12.02
N ALA A 115 -9.86 -7.36 -10.74
CA ALA A 115 -9.19 -8.32 -9.87
C ALA A 115 -9.98 -9.63 -9.75
N ASP A 116 -11.30 -9.55 -9.59
CA ASP A 116 -12.19 -10.71 -9.55
C ASP A 116 -12.15 -11.51 -10.87
N ASN A 117 -12.10 -10.81 -12.02
CA ASN A 117 -12.03 -11.46 -13.33
C ASN A 117 -10.70 -12.16 -13.59
N VAL A 118 -9.60 -11.62 -13.07
CA VAL A 118 -8.23 -12.16 -13.21
C VAL A 118 -7.93 -13.21 -12.15
N GLY A 119 -8.61 -13.17 -11.01
CA GLY A 119 -8.42 -14.08 -9.87
C GLY A 119 -7.28 -13.65 -8.94
N VAL A 120 -7.10 -12.34 -8.74
CA VAL A 120 -6.13 -11.76 -7.80
C VAL A 120 -6.81 -10.89 -6.76
N ASP A 121 -6.12 -10.60 -5.66
CA ASP A 121 -6.65 -9.87 -4.54
C ASP A 121 -6.10 -8.43 -4.44
N ILE A 122 -6.94 -7.51 -3.96
CA ILE A 122 -6.57 -6.14 -3.60
C ILE A 122 -6.64 -6.00 -2.08
N PHE A 123 -5.51 -5.64 -1.46
CA PHE A 123 -5.36 -5.43 -0.02
C PHE A 123 -5.18 -3.93 0.30
N PRO A 124 -6.25 -3.19 0.60
CA PRO A 124 -6.15 -1.77 0.93
C PRO A 124 -5.58 -1.57 2.34
N VAL A 125 -4.63 -0.65 2.48
CA VAL A 125 -3.99 -0.33 3.76
C VAL A 125 -4.83 0.65 4.57
N PHE A 126 -5.45 0.15 5.64
CA PHE A 126 -6.16 0.94 6.65
C PHE A 126 -5.57 0.69 8.04
N GLN A 127 -4.30 1.03 8.23
CA GLN A 127 -3.50 0.70 9.41
C GLN A 127 -4.13 1.15 10.73
N ASN A 128 -4.91 2.23 10.73
CA ASN A 128 -5.58 2.72 11.92
C ASN A 128 -6.61 1.74 12.51
N ARG A 129 -7.12 0.78 11.74
CA ARG A 129 -7.97 -0.31 12.23
C ARG A 129 -7.28 -1.15 13.31
N TYR A 130 -5.95 -1.23 13.26
CA TYR A 130 -5.12 -1.99 14.21
C TYR A 130 -4.64 -1.17 15.40
N ASN A 131 -4.96 0.13 15.47
CA ASN A 131 -4.69 0.96 16.62
C ASN A 131 -5.40 0.40 17.87
N LYS A 132 -4.70 0.34 19.01
CA LYS A 132 -5.22 -0.26 20.24
C LYS A 132 -6.56 0.35 20.67
N ALA A 133 -6.71 1.69 20.58
CA ALA A 133 -7.95 2.38 20.93
C ALA A 133 -9.09 2.02 19.96
N VAL A 134 -8.82 1.98 18.65
CA VAL A 134 -9.82 1.61 17.64
C VAL A 134 -10.26 0.16 17.83
N ARG A 135 -9.33 -0.76 18.06
CA ARG A 135 -9.63 -2.16 18.37
C ARG A 135 -10.46 -2.33 19.64
N ARG A 136 -10.23 -1.50 20.68
CA ARG A 136 -11.06 -1.53 21.90
C ARG A 136 -12.49 -1.07 21.62
N VAL A 137 -12.65 0.02 20.85
CA VAL A 137 -13.99 0.49 20.41
C VAL A 137 -14.69 -0.57 19.58
N LYS A 138 -13.98 -1.17 18.60
CA LYS A 138 -14.55 -2.23 17.76
C LYS A 138 -15.06 -3.40 18.60
N ARG A 139 -14.27 -3.88 19.56
CA ARG A 139 -14.71 -4.95 20.48
C ARG A 139 -15.95 -4.56 21.28
N ALA A 140 -15.98 -3.33 21.84
CA ALA A 140 -17.13 -2.86 22.60
C ALA A 140 -18.43 -2.82 21.76
N LEU A 141 -18.28 -2.50 20.46
CA LEU A 141 -19.39 -2.57 19.50
C LEU A 141 -19.84 -4.02 19.25
N ASP A 142 -18.89 -4.92 18.99
CA ASP A 142 -19.18 -6.32 18.67
C ASP A 142 -19.80 -7.06 19.87
N ASP A 143 -19.36 -6.73 21.09
CA ASP A 143 -19.84 -7.30 22.35
C ASP A 143 -21.18 -6.67 22.82
N GLY A 144 -21.69 -5.68 22.08
CA GLY A 144 -22.94 -4.98 22.41
C GLY A 144 -22.84 -4.05 23.63
N GLU A 145 -21.64 -3.77 24.15
CA GLU A 145 -21.40 -2.91 25.32
C GLU A 145 -21.97 -1.48 25.14
N LEU A 146 -22.05 -1.02 23.90
CA LEU A 146 -22.50 0.35 23.56
C LEU A 146 -23.99 0.43 23.20
N GLY A 147 -24.71 -0.69 23.20
CA GLY A 147 -26.11 -0.75 22.80
C GLY A 147 -26.36 -0.25 21.36
N ASP A 148 -27.54 0.30 21.11
CA ASP A 148 -27.93 0.84 19.81
C ASP A 148 -27.21 2.16 19.53
N ILE A 149 -26.29 2.18 18.55
CA ILE A 149 -25.57 3.38 18.16
C ILE A 149 -26.49 4.32 17.37
N ARG A 150 -26.74 5.50 17.91
CA ARG A 150 -27.57 6.54 17.27
C ARG A 150 -26.75 7.68 16.69
N THR A 151 -25.59 7.97 17.29
CA THR A 151 -24.75 9.08 16.86
C THR A 151 -23.29 8.74 17.10
N VAL A 152 -22.45 9.08 16.14
CA VAL A 152 -20.98 9.00 16.26
C VAL A 152 -20.41 10.39 15.94
N SER A 153 -19.58 10.93 16.86
CA SER A 153 -18.84 12.17 16.64
C SER A 153 -17.36 11.88 16.65
N VAL A 154 -16.66 12.25 15.60
CA VAL A 154 -15.21 12.13 15.51
C VAL A 154 -14.58 13.51 15.39
N ARG A 155 -13.60 13.79 16.23
CA ARG A 155 -12.84 15.05 16.18
C ARG A 155 -11.35 14.74 16.01
N LEU A 156 -10.82 15.05 14.84
CA LEU A 156 -9.40 14.95 14.53
C LEU A 156 -8.76 16.36 14.54
N ARG A 157 -7.72 16.53 15.34
CA ARG A 157 -6.93 17.77 15.37
C ARG A 157 -5.49 17.41 15.03
N TRP A 158 -5.06 17.76 13.84
CA TRP A 158 -3.73 17.44 13.35
C TRP A 158 -3.08 18.64 12.67
N CYS A 159 -1.87 18.98 13.07
CA CYS A 159 -1.09 20.03 12.44
C CYS A 159 -0.20 19.46 11.32
N ARG A 160 -0.26 20.08 10.17
CA ARG A 160 0.66 19.86 9.05
C ARG A 160 1.40 21.16 8.75
N PRO A 161 2.63 21.36 9.27
CA PRO A 161 3.42 22.55 8.99
C PRO A 161 3.83 22.61 7.52
N GLN A 162 4.12 23.80 6.99
CA GLN A 162 4.48 24.00 5.57
C GLN A 162 5.55 23.05 5.08
N ARG A 163 6.60 22.81 5.86
CA ARG A 163 7.68 21.86 5.51
C ARG A 163 7.17 20.44 5.16
N TYR A 164 5.99 20.04 5.65
CA TYR A 164 5.41 18.74 5.30
C TYR A 164 5.06 18.67 3.80
N TYR A 165 4.56 19.78 3.26
CA TYR A 165 4.21 19.92 1.86
C TYR A 165 5.44 20.13 1.00
N ASP A 166 6.42 20.90 1.49
CA ASP A 166 7.67 21.21 0.78
C ASP A 166 8.52 19.94 0.52
N LEU A 167 8.42 18.93 1.39
CA LEU A 167 9.14 17.65 1.25
C LEU A 167 8.66 16.75 0.10
N ALA A 168 7.49 17.03 -0.47
CA ALA A 168 6.93 16.25 -1.57
C ALA A 168 5.92 17.10 -2.34
N PRO A 169 6.29 17.62 -3.52
CA PRO A 169 5.49 18.57 -4.30
C PRO A 169 4.09 18.09 -4.68
N TRP A 170 3.85 16.79 -4.68
CA TRP A 170 2.54 16.22 -4.98
C TRP A 170 1.53 16.38 -3.82
N ARG A 171 2.01 16.61 -2.58
CA ARG A 171 1.13 16.77 -1.41
C ARG A 171 0.31 18.06 -1.48
N GLY A 172 -0.96 17.97 -1.10
CA GLY A 172 -1.90 19.08 -1.18
C GLY A 172 -2.33 19.44 -2.61
N THR A 173 -1.95 18.64 -3.62
CA THR A 173 -2.49 18.80 -4.97
C THR A 173 -3.76 17.99 -5.14
N PHE A 174 -4.72 18.49 -5.92
CA PHE A 174 -5.95 17.75 -6.19
C PHE A 174 -5.71 16.45 -6.96
N SER A 175 -4.75 16.45 -7.89
CA SER A 175 -4.47 15.31 -8.75
C SER A 175 -3.80 14.13 -8.04
N HIS A 176 -2.97 14.40 -7.02
CA HIS A 176 -2.16 13.36 -6.38
C HIS A 176 -2.41 13.18 -4.89
N ASP A 177 -3.19 14.05 -4.24
CA ASP A 177 -3.43 13.99 -2.79
C ASP A 177 -4.90 14.25 -2.43
N GLY A 178 -5.69 14.77 -3.35
CA GLY A 178 -7.11 15.10 -3.14
C GLY A 178 -7.36 16.50 -2.57
N GLY A 179 -6.32 17.35 -2.51
CA GLY A 179 -6.38 18.71 -1.97
C GLY A 179 -5.82 18.90 -0.58
#